data_1e0f869926d0d30ec2adae02456d08ba
#
_entry.id   1e0f869926d0d30ec2adae02456d08ba
#
_cell.length_a   1.000
_cell.length_b   1.000
_cell.length_c   1.000
_cell.angle_alpha   90.00
_cell.angle_beta   90.00
_cell.angle_gamma   90.00
#
_symmetry.space_group_name_H-M   'P 1'
#
loop_
_entity.id
_entity.type
_entity.pdbx_description
1 polymer ?
#
loop_
_entity_poly.entity_id
_entity_poly.type
_entity_poly.pdbx_seq_one_letter_code
_entity_poly.pdbx_strand_id
1 'polypeptide(L)'
;MPTESTRIVCQFSCGAASAVASRLALADYGGTHDVQIINAFIANEHEDNRRFLADCETWFGRPITVLRDTKYGADINEVFRRERYVKNQFGAPCTKLLKRRLLDAWKQPGDVMVFGYTAEEQDRLDTFRERNPDRAVIAPLIDRGLGKEDCKAMVERAGIKLPFMYRLGYDNANCIGCVKGGEGYFRAIREDFPEQFESLCHLQDLLGPGSYLHRNRITNERFSLRNLGDGPVRRNEKIPTCSFFCEIAEADIVASM
;
A
#
# COMPACT_ATOMS: atom_id res chain seq x y z
N MET A 1 8.43 -22.11 -11.95
CA MET A 1 7.15 -22.66 -11.43
C MET A 1 7.38 -23.11 -9.99
N PRO A 2 6.47 -22.78 -9.04
CA PRO A 2 6.54 -23.31 -7.69
C PRO A 2 6.45 -24.84 -7.69
N THR A 3 7.11 -25.51 -6.74
CA THR A 3 6.93 -26.93 -6.52
C THR A 3 5.67 -27.18 -5.68
N GLU A 4 5.08 -28.39 -5.72
CA GLU A 4 3.85 -28.72 -4.98
C GLU A 4 3.91 -28.47 -3.46
N SER A 5 5.11 -28.50 -2.87
CA SER A 5 5.33 -28.18 -1.46
C SER A 5 5.50 -26.69 -1.17
N THR A 6 5.46 -25.82 -2.21
CA THR A 6 5.71 -24.38 -2.06
C THR A 6 4.46 -23.67 -1.53
N ARG A 7 4.63 -22.86 -0.50
CA ARG A 7 3.58 -21.97 0.00
C ARG A 7 3.53 -20.70 -0.85
N ILE A 8 2.34 -20.31 -1.28
CA ILE A 8 2.08 -19.11 -2.09
C ILE A 8 1.41 -18.08 -1.21
N VAL A 9 1.97 -16.86 -1.15
CA VAL A 9 1.52 -15.83 -0.23
C VAL A 9 1.02 -14.61 -1.00
N CYS A 10 -0.28 -14.35 -0.90
CA CYS A 10 -0.95 -13.21 -1.50
C CYS A 10 -1.00 -12.05 -0.50
N GLN A 11 -0.47 -10.89 -0.90
CA GLN A 11 -0.52 -9.67 -0.10
C GLN A 11 -1.76 -8.87 -0.45
N PHE A 12 -2.79 -8.99 0.34
CA PHE A 12 -4.04 -8.27 0.18
C PHE A 12 -4.03 -6.95 0.94
N SER A 13 -4.05 -5.84 0.22
CA SER A 13 -3.96 -4.47 0.77
C SER A 13 -5.31 -3.74 0.79
N CYS A 14 -6.43 -4.44 0.73
CA CYS A 14 -7.77 -3.87 0.58
C CYS A 14 -7.95 -2.98 -0.67
N GLY A 15 -7.13 -3.16 -1.69
CA GLY A 15 -7.28 -2.55 -3.00
C GLY A 15 -7.79 -3.53 -4.05
N ALA A 16 -8.45 -3.04 -5.10
CA ALA A 16 -9.03 -3.87 -6.16
C ALA A 16 -7.99 -4.78 -6.85
N ALA A 17 -6.81 -4.23 -7.19
CA ALA A 17 -5.74 -5.00 -7.82
C ALA A 17 -5.26 -6.17 -6.94
N SER A 18 -5.01 -5.93 -5.65
CA SER A 18 -4.59 -7.00 -4.74
C SER A 18 -5.70 -8.03 -4.49
N ALA A 19 -6.97 -7.62 -4.54
CA ALA A 19 -8.11 -8.54 -4.44
C ALA A 19 -8.16 -9.48 -5.65
N VAL A 20 -8.08 -8.93 -6.87
CA VAL A 20 -8.09 -9.73 -8.10
C VAL A 20 -6.86 -10.63 -8.18
N ALA A 21 -5.65 -10.12 -7.86
CA ALA A 21 -4.44 -10.92 -7.85
C ALA A 21 -4.56 -12.13 -6.89
N SER A 22 -5.12 -11.92 -5.69
CA SER A 22 -5.35 -13.01 -4.73
C SER A 22 -6.37 -14.02 -5.26
N ARG A 23 -7.46 -13.55 -5.87
CA ARG A 23 -8.48 -14.44 -6.45
C ARG A 23 -7.94 -15.29 -7.60
N LEU A 24 -7.10 -14.69 -8.47
CA LEU A 24 -6.44 -15.41 -9.57
C LEU A 24 -5.42 -16.42 -9.04
N ALA A 25 -4.61 -16.08 -8.05
CA ALA A 25 -3.67 -17.00 -7.43
C ALA A 25 -4.39 -18.20 -6.80
N LEU A 26 -5.54 -17.98 -6.17
CA LEU A 26 -6.38 -19.08 -5.67
C LEU A 26 -6.95 -19.96 -6.78
N ALA A 27 -7.33 -19.38 -7.92
CA ALA A 27 -7.82 -20.15 -9.06
C ALA A 27 -6.71 -21.00 -9.70
N ASP A 28 -5.51 -20.43 -9.84
CA ASP A 28 -4.38 -21.08 -10.50
C ASP A 28 -3.71 -22.14 -9.63
N TYR A 29 -3.60 -21.90 -8.31
CA TYR A 29 -2.78 -22.68 -7.41
C TYR A 29 -3.52 -23.31 -6.24
N GLY A 30 -4.72 -22.87 -5.93
CA GLY A 30 -5.44 -23.28 -4.71
C GLY A 30 -5.80 -24.76 -4.62
N GLY A 31 -5.78 -25.49 -5.75
CA GLY A 31 -5.98 -26.93 -5.78
C GLY A 31 -4.71 -27.77 -5.57
N THR A 32 -3.53 -27.16 -5.70
CA THR A 32 -2.24 -27.88 -5.71
C THR A 32 -1.23 -27.32 -4.70
N HIS A 33 -1.44 -26.10 -4.20
CA HIS A 33 -0.50 -25.41 -3.31
C HIS A 33 -1.22 -24.87 -2.07
N ASP A 34 -0.46 -24.64 -1.01
CA ASP A 34 -0.93 -23.88 0.15
C ASP A 34 -0.92 -22.39 -0.16
N VAL A 35 -2.08 -21.84 -0.59
CA VAL A 35 -2.25 -20.43 -0.88
C VAL A 35 -2.73 -19.70 0.36
N GLN A 36 -1.90 -18.83 0.89
CA GLN A 36 -2.18 -17.99 2.06
C GLN A 36 -2.47 -16.56 1.63
N ILE A 37 -3.46 -15.92 2.24
CA ILE A 37 -3.79 -14.51 2.00
C ILE A 37 -3.56 -13.75 3.28
N ILE A 38 -2.74 -12.69 3.21
CA ILE A 38 -2.41 -11.86 4.37
C ILE A 38 -2.75 -10.39 4.13
N ASN A 39 -3.18 -9.74 5.18
CA ASN A 39 -3.41 -8.29 5.24
C ASN A 39 -2.63 -7.69 6.39
N ALA A 40 -1.89 -6.61 6.16
CA ALA A 40 -1.32 -5.80 7.23
C ALA A 40 -2.34 -4.72 7.62
N PHE A 41 -2.91 -4.83 8.80
CA PHE A 41 -3.85 -3.87 9.34
C PHE A 41 -3.17 -2.53 9.62
N ILE A 42 -3.76 -1.44 9.13
CA ILE A 42 -3.35 -0.07 9.43
C ILE A 42 -4.56 0.72 9.94
N ALA A 43 -4.42 1.33 11.11
CA ALA A 43 -5.51 2.06 11.77
C ALA A 43 -5.98 3.30 10.99
N ASN A 44 -5.09 3.89 10.19
CA ASN A 44 -5.35 5.11 9.43
C ASN A 44 -5.97 4.86 8.04
N GLU A 45 -6.21 3.61 7.66
CA GLU A 45 -7.03 3.31 6.49
C GLU A 45 -8.50 3.57 6.80
N HIS A 46 -9.29 3.93 5.76
CA HIS A 46 -10.72 4.14 5.95
C HIS A 46 -11.40 2.87 6.48
N GLU A 47 -12.33 3.01 7.43
CA GLU A 47 -13.00 1.89 8.10
C GLU A 47 -13.71 0.93 7.13
N ASP A 48 -14.23 1.43 5.99
CA ASP A 48 -14.86 0.63 4.95
C ASP A 48 -13.91 -0.44 4.35
N ASN A 49 -12.58 -0.30 4.53
CA ASN A 49 -11.64 -1.36 4.16
C ASN A 49 -11.90 -2.65 4.94
N ARG A 50 -12.51 -2.58 6.14
CA ARG A 50 -12.88 -3.78 6.93
C ARG A 50 -14.06 -4.52 6.31
N ARG A 51 -15.08 -3.78 5.84
CA ARG A 51 -16.17 -4.36 5.07
C ARG A 51 -15.62 -5.01 3.80
N PHE A 52 -14.79 -4.28 3.03
CA PHE A 52 -14.22 -4.81 1.80
C PHE A 52 -13.36 -6.06 2.04
N LEU A 53 -12.62 -6.11 3.14
CA LEU A 53 -11.85 -7.30 3.54
C LEU A 53 -12.79 -8.49 3.78
N ALA A 54 -13.88 -8.32 4.53
CA ALA A 54 -14.83 -9.38 4.81
C ALA A 54 -15.55 -9.87 3.53
N ASP A 55 -15.93 -8.95 2.66
CA ASP A 55 -16.53 -9.31 1.35
C ASP A 55 -15.55 -10.12 0.48
N CYS A 56 -14.27 -9.69 0.46
CA CYS A 56 -13.23 -10.42 -0.26
C CYS A 56 -12.94 -11.78 0.37
N GLU A 57 -12.95 -11.92 1.68
CA GLU A 57 -12.78 -13.19 2.37
C GLU A 57 -13.87 -14.20 1.93
N THR A 58 -15.12 -13.72 1.84
CA THR A 58 -16.22 -14.50 1.29
C THR A 58 -15.99 -14.88 -0.18
N TRP A 59 -15.55 -13.94 -1.00
CA TRP A 59 -15.26 -14.17 -2.42
C TRP A 59 -14.12 -15.14 -2.65
N PHE A 60 -13.11 -15.10 -1.80
CA PHE A 60 -11.98 -16.02 -1.84
C PHE A 60 -12.34 -17.43 -1.40
N GLY A 61 -13.37 -17.57 -0.56
CA GLY A 61 -13.72 -18.86 0.08
C GLY A 61 -12.62 -19.35 1.04
N ARG A 62 -11.76 -18.44 1.51
CA ARG A 62 -10.64 -18.71 2.42
C ARG A 62 -10.43 -17.54 3.38
N PRO A 63 -9.99 -17.81 4.62
CA PRO A 63 -9.71 -16.76 5.59
C PRO A 63 -8.52 -15.90 5.16
N ILE A 64 -8.57 -14.62 5.56
CA ILE A 64 -7.48 -13.67 5.40
C ILE A 64 -6.77 -13.53 6.75
N THR A 65 -5.48 -13.84 6.80
CA THR A 65 -4.67 -13.64 7.99
C THR A 65 -4.36 -12.15 8.17
N VAL A 66 -4.92 -11.53 9.20
CA VAL A 66 -4.71 -10.12 9.50
C VAL A 66 -3.53 -9.96 10.45
N LEU A 67 -2.44 -9.40 9.95
CA LEU A 67 -1.25 -9.06 10.72
C LEU A 67 -1.40 -7.65 11.30
N ARG A 68 -1.06 -7.49 12.59
CA ARG A 68 -1.20 -6.21 13.28
C ARG A 68 0.07 -5.89 14.07
N ASP A 69 0.63 -4.71 13.86
CA ASP A 69 1.72 -4.20 14.70
C ASP A 69 1.18 -3.78 16.07
N THR A 70 1.80 -4.29 17.12
CA THR A 70 1.44 -3.96 18.51
C THR A 70 2.32 -2.86 19.09
N LYS A 71 3.53 -2.66 18.55
CA LYS A 71 4.47 -1.67 19.08
C LYS A 71 4.01 -0.24 18.84
N TYR A 72 3.44 0.01 17.65
CA TYR A 72 2.95 1.34 17.24
C TYR A 72 1.42 1.38 17.18
N GLY A 73 0.71 0.34 17.66
CA GLY A 73 -0.75 0.23 17.58
C GLY A 73 -1.29 0.18 16.15
N ALA A 74 -0.44 -0.19 15.17
CA ALA A 74 -0.73 -0.13 13.74
C ALA A 74 -1.08 1.30 13.23
N ASP A 75 -0.65 2.35 13.94
CA ASP A 75 -0.93 3.75 13.64
C ASP A 75 0.29 4.44 13.00
N ILE A 76 0.11 5.01 11.80
CA ILE A 76 1.17 5.71 11.08
C ILE A 76 1.64 6.97 11.82
N ASN A 77 0.74 7.69 12.50
CA ASN A 77 1.08 8.89 13.24
C ASN A 77 1.97 8.56 14.44
N GLU A 78 1.68 7.42 15.10
CA GLU A 78 2.50 6.93 16.20
C GLU A 78 3.90 6.52 15.71
N VAL A 79 4.00 5.92 14.53
CA VAL A 79 5.29 5.65 13.89
C VAL A 79 6.06 6.95 13.68
N PHE A 80 5.45 7.94 13.02
CA PHE A 80 6.13 9.21 12.72
C PHE A 80 6.57 9.95 14.00
N ARG A 81 5.74 9.93 15.02
CA ARG A 81 6.03 10.56 16.30
C ARG A 81 7.23 9.92 17.00
N ARG A 82 7.29 8.58 17.04
CA ARG A 82 8.39 7.85 17.69
C ARG A 82 9.68 7.86 16.88
N GLU A 83 9.58 7.68 15.56
CA GLU A 83 10.75 7.67 14.69
C GLU A 83 11.27 9.08 14.37
N ARG A 84 10.52 10.14 14.75
CA ARG A 84 10.89 11.55 14.60
C ARG A 84 11.03 12.01 13.15
N TYR A 85 10.47 11.31 12.18
CA TYR A 85 10.38 11.74 10.78
C TYR A 85 9.17 11.12 10.07
N VAL A 86 8.71 11.78 8.99
CA VAL A 86 7.53 11.39 8.22
C VAL A 86 7.92 10.69 6.93
N LYS A 87 8.88 11.26 6.20
CA LYS A 87 9.38 10.74 4.92
C LYS A 87 10.77 11.30 4.65
N ASN A 88 11.64 10.47 4.11
CA ASN A 88 12.97 10.87 3.62
C ASN A 88 13.18 10.31 2.20
N GLN A 89 14.41 10.42 1.68
CA GLN A 89 14.80 9.89 0.37
C GLN A 89 14.63 8.36 0.26
N PHE A 90 14.64 7.65 1.38
CA PHE A 90 14.49 6.19 1.47
C PHE A 90 13.04 5.76 1.74
N GLY A 91 12.07 6.69 1.71
CA GLY A 91 10.65 6.41 1.90
C GLY A 91 10.09 6.80 3.26
N ALA A 92 8.94 6.21 3.59
CA ALA A 92 8.22 6.49 4.83
C ALA A 92 8.37 5.31 5.82
N PRO A 93 8.69 5.57 7.11
CA PRO A 93 8.93 4.53 8.10
C PRO A 93 7.71 3.63 8.34
N CYS A 94 6.50 4.13 8.11
CA CYS A 94 5.27 3.35 8.28
C CYS A 94 5.23 2.11 7.36
N THR A 95 5.71 2.19 6.12
CA THR A 95 5.78 1.04 5.22
C THR A 95 6.73 -0.03 5.77
N LYS A 96 7.90 0.37 6.24
CA LYS A 96 8.89 -0.53 6.81
C LYS A 96 8.39 -1.19 8.11
N LEU A 97 7.87 -0.40 9.03
CA LEU A 97 7.59 -0.84 10.39
C LEU A 97 6.23 -1.52 10.54
N LEU A 98 5.19 -1.01 9.86
CA LEU A 98 3.83 -1.53 9.99
C LEU A 98 3.43 -2.56 8.93
N LYS A 99 4.21 -2.70 7.84
CA LYS A 99 3.92 -3.67 6.78
C LYS A 99 5.07 -4.66 6.59
N ARG A 100 6.23 -4.19 6.10
CA ARG A 100 7.35 -5.07 5.74
C ARG A 100 7.82 -5.92 6.90
N ARG A 101 8.08 -5.32 8.07
CA ARG A 101 8.54 -6.04 9.26
C ARG A 101 7.57 -7.14 9.70
N LEU A 102 6.25 -6.88 9.62
CA LEU A 102 5.24 -7.90 9.94
C LEU A 102 5.29 -9.07 8.98
N LEU A 103 5.39 -8.77 7.67
CA LEU A 103 5.51 -9.81 6.67
C LEU A 103 6.79 -10.61 6.83
N ASP A 104 7.93 -9.95 7.03
CA ASP A 104 9.22 -10.63 7.20
C ASP A 104 9.25 -11.53 8.43
N ALA A 105 8.53 -11.17 9.50
CA ALA A 105 8.37 -12.00 10.68
C ALA A 105 7.39 -13.18 10.49
N TRP A 106 6.43 -13.05 9.58
CA TRP A 106 5.39 -14.06 9.34
C TRP A 106 5.75 -15.05 8.23
N LYS A 107 6.44 -14.60 7.19
CA LYS A 107 6.81 -15.45 6.05
C LYS A 107 7.77 -16.58 6.45
N GLN A 108 7.76 -17.64 5.67
CA GLN A 108 8.64 -18.79 5.81
C GLN A 108 9.68 -18.82 4.67
N PRO A 109 10.82 -19.47 4.88
CA PRO A 109 11.75 -19.76 3.79
C PRO A 109 11.06 -20.55 2.68
N GLY A 110 11.26 -20.13 1.42
CA GLY A 110 10.64 -20.78 0.27
C GLY A 110 9.26 -20.24 -0.12
N ASP A 111 8.68 -19.33 0.64
CA ASP A 111 7.42 -18.66 0.23
C ASP A 111 7.57 -17.95 -1.11
N VAL A 112 6.62 -18.18 -2.02
CA VAL A 112 6.50 -17.46 -3.28
C VAL A 112 5.45 -16.35 -3.12
N MET A 113 5.85 -15.11 -3.37
CA MET A 113 4.99 -13.94 -3.16
C MET A 113 4.15 -13.63 -4.40
N VAL A 114 2.87 -13.34 -4.19
CA VAL A 114 1.97 -12.84 -5.24
C VAL A 114 1.91 -11.33 -5.17
N PHE A 115 2.24 -10.67 -6.28
CA PHE A 115 2.15 -9.21 -6.41
C PHE A 115 0.88 -8.78 -7.12
N GLY A 116 0.19 -7.81 -6.55
CA GLY A 116 -0.96 -7.14 -7.18
C GLY A 116 -0.53 -6.00 -8.10
N TYR A 117 0.58 -6.14 -8.82
CA TYR A 117 0.99 -5.16 -9.84
C TYR A 117 0.13 -5.31 -11.08
N THR A 118 -0.44 -4.20 -11.54
CA THR A 118 -1.25 -4.16 -12.75
C THR A 118 -0.37 -4.10 -14.01
N ALA A 119 -0.96 -4.29 -15.18
CA ALA A 119 -0.21 -4.26 -16.45
C ALA A 119 0.61 -2.98 -16.64
N GLU A 120 0.12 -1.85 -16.12
CA GLU A 120 0.82 -0.57 -16.17
C GLU A 120 2.04 -0.50 -15.24
N GLU A 121 2.24 -1.49 -14.39
CA GLU A 121 3.33 -1.54 -13.41
C GLU A 121 4.42 -2.57 -13.77
N GLN A 122 4.53 -2.96 -15.06
CA GLN A 122 5.53 -3.91 -15.56
C GLN A 122 6.96 -3.50 -15.15
N ASP A 123 7.32 -2.23 -15.33
CA ASP A 123 8.65 -1.71 -14.98
C ASP A 123 9.01 -1.92 -13.50
N ARG A 124 8.00 -1.90 -12.62
CA ARG A 124 8.19 -2.17 -11.18
C ARG A 124 8.52 -3.64 -10.92
N LEU A 125 7.87 -4.55 -11.66
CA LEU A 125 8.15 -5.97 -11.57
C LEU A 125 9.56 -6.28 -12.08
N ASP A 126 9.95 -5.69 -13.21
CA ASP A 126 11.26 -5.89 -13.81
C ASP A 126 12.38 -5.37 -12.89
N THR A 127 12.23 -4.15 -12.36
CA THR A 127 13.13 -3.61 -11.33
C THR A 127 13.21 -4.52 -10.09
N PHE A 128 12.09 -5.10 -9.65
CA PHE A 128 12.11 -6.01 -8.53
C PHE A 128 12.91 -7.28 -8.84
N ARG A 129 12.69 -7.90 -10.01
CA ARG A 129 13.38 -9.12 -10.45
C ARG A 129 14.88 -8.92 -10.60
N GLU A 130 15.29 -7.79 -11.20
CA GLU A 130 16.71 -7.43 -11.34
C GLU A 130 17.42 -7.34 -9.98
N ARG A 131 16.75 -6.75 -8.98
CA ARG A 131 17.32 -6.56 -7.65
C ARG A 131 17.17 -7.76 -6.71
N ASN A 132 16.37 -8.72 -7.06
CA ASN A 132 16.09 -9.91 -6.26
C ASN A 132 16.04 -11.18 -7.13
N PRO A 133 17.14 -11.54 -7.80
CA PRO A 133 17.17 -12.66 -8.76
C PRO A 133 16.79 -14.00 -8.11
N ASP A 134 17.07 -14.17 -6.83
CA ASP A 134 16.81 -15.41 -6.09
C ASP A 134 15.38 -15.49 -5.52
N ARG A 135 14.54 -14.48 -5.77
CA ARG A 135 13.16 -14.46 -5.24
C ARG A 135 12.15 -14.76 -6.34
N ALA A 136 11.49 -15.90 -6.22
CA ALA A 136 10.36 -16.22 -7.09
C ALA A 136 9.13 -15.37 -6.73
N VAL A 137 8.55 -14.73 -7.76
CA VAL A 137 7.33 -13.93 -7.62
C VAL A 137 6.33 -14.26 -8.72
N ILE A 138 5.05 -14.20 -8.37
CA ILE A 138 3.91 -14.37 -9.26
C ILE A 138 3.23 -13.01 -9.43
N ALA A 139 3.00 -12.60 -10.67
CA ALA A 139 2.35 -11.32 -11.00
C ALA A 139 1.13 -11.56 -11.92
N PRO A 140 0.05 -12.15 -11.42
CA PRO A 140 -1.02 -12.71 -12.25
C PRO A 140 -1.81 -11.66 -13.03
N LEU A 141 -1.76 -10.40 -12.64
CA LEU A 141 -2.40 -9.32 -13.38
C LEU A 141 -1.56 -8.92 -14.61
N ILE A 142 -0.25 -8.81 -14.44
CA ILE A 142 0.68 -8.53 -15.54
C ILE A 142 0.63 -9.67 -16.57
N ASP A 143 0.70 -10.92 -16.09
CA ASP A 143 0.66 -12.11 -16.95
C ASP A 143 -0.63 -12.19 -17.81
N ARG A 144 -1.69 -11.50 -17.38
CA ARG A 144 -2.98 -11.43 -18.08
C ARG A 144 -3.29 -10.08 -18.72
N GLY A 145 -2.38 -9.14 -18.68
CA GLY A 145 -2.58 -7.79 -19.22
C GLY A 145 -3.68 -7.00 -18.52
N LEU A 146 -3.97 -7.29 -17.25
CA LEU A 146 -5.05 -6.64 -16.52
C LEU A 146 -4.57 -5.32 -15.90
N GLY A 147 -5.26 -4.24 -16.27
CA GLY A 147 -5.08 -2.91 -15.74
C GLY A 147 -5.90 -2.66 -14.47
N LYS A 148 -5.75 -1.47 -13.93
CA LYS A 148 -6.42 -1.07 -12.67
C LYS A 148 -7.94 -1.04 -12.81
N GLU A 149 -8.44 -0.52 -13.93
CA GLU A 149 -9.89 -0.45 -14.20
C GLU A 149 -10.50 -1.83 -14.42
N ASP A 150 -9.75 -2.75 -15.05
CA ASP A 150 -10.17 -4.15 -15.18
C ASP A 150 -10.36 -4.80 -13.81
N CYS A 151 -9.42 -4.55 -12.89
CA CYS A 151 -9.50 -5.06 -11.52
C CYS A 151 -10.73 -4.52 -10.78
N LYS A 152 -11.02 -3.21 -10.89
CA LYS A 152 -12.23 -2.62 -10.30
C LYS A 152 -13.49 -3.27 -10.87
N ALA A 153 -13.58 -3.37 -12.19
CA ALA A 153 -14.73 -4.00 -12.87
C ALA A 153 -14.90 -5.48 -12.48
N MET A 154 -13.81 -6.22 -12.27
CA MET A 154 -13.87 -7.62 -11.82
C MET A 154 -14.43 -7.74 -10.41
N VAL A 155 -14.02 -6.86 -9.49
CA VAL A 155 -14.55 -6.80 -8.12
C VAL A 155 -16.05 -6.49 -8.13
N GLU A 156 -16.47 -5.50 -8.93
CA GLU A 156 -17.88 -5.12 -9.06
C GLU A 156 -18.72 -6.22 -9.69
N ARG A 157 -18.23 -6.91 -10.73
CA ARG A 157 -18.90 -8.09 -11.32
C ARG A 157 -19.03 -9.25 -10.35
N ALA A 158 -18.16 -9.35 -9.34
CA ALA A 158 -18.31 -10.30 -8.25
C ALA A 158 -19.37 -9.88 -7.22
N GLY A 159 -20.09 -8.77 -7.44
CA GLY A 159 -21.09 -8.23 -6.51
C GLY A 159 -20.48 -7.49 -5.31
N ILE A 160 -19.20 -7.19 -5.33
CA ILE A 160 -18.49 -6.54 -4.22
C ILE A 160 -18.38 -5.04 -4.49
N LYS A 161 -18.90 -4.26 -3.55
CA LYS A 161 -18.79 -2.79 -3.60
C LYS A 161 -17.34 -2.37 -3.35
N LEU A 162 -16.79 -1.54 -4.24
CA LEU A 162 -15.43 -1.01 -4.09
C LEU A 162 -15.25 -0.25 -2.75
N PRO A 163 -14.04 -0.21 -2.20
CA PRO A 163 -13.71 0.59 -1.02
C PRO A 163 -14.13 2.05 -1.12
N PHE A 164 -14.47 2.66 0.01
CA PHE A 164 -15.00 4.02 0.07
C PHE A 164 -14.10 5.04 -0.63
N MET A 165 -12.78 4.94 -0.47
CA MET A 165 -11.83 5.84 -1.11
C MET A 165 -11.97 5.86 -2.65
N TYR A 166 -12.14 4.69 -3.28
CA TYR A 166 -12.40 4.63 -4.73
C TYR A 166 -13.70 5.32 -5.11
N ARG A 167 -14.76 5.17 -4.28
CA ARG A 167 -16.07 5.80 -4.53
C ARG A 167 -16.06 7.31 -4.38
N LEU A 168 -15.13 7.85 -3.58
CA LEU A 168 -14.84 9.28 -3.51
C LEU A 168 -13.96 9.78 -4.67
N GLY A 169 -13.48 8.88 -5.53
CA GLY A 169 -12.63 9.22 -6.67
C GLY A 169 -11.13 9.18 -6.38
N TYR A 170 -10.71 8.66 -5.22
CA TYR A 170 -9.28 8.43 -4.97
C TYR A 170 -8.75 7.27 -5.80
N ASP A 171 -7.49 7.38 -6.18
CA ASP A 171 -6.84 6.37 -7.01
C ASP A 171 -6.57 5.04 -6.26
N ASN A 172 -6.49 5.07 -4.94
CA ASN A 172 -6.14 3.92 -4.09
C ASN A 172 -6.95 3.92 -2.79
N ALA A 173 -7.10 2.73 -2.17
CA ALA A 173 -7.61 2.56 -0.81
C ALA A 173 -6.50 2.69 0.26
N ASN A 174 -5.55 3.60 0.06
CA ASN A 174 -4.44 3.86 0.98
C ASN A 174 -4.91 4.50 2.30
N CYS A 175 -3.98 4.65 3.25
CA CYS A 175 -4.20 5.43 4.47
C CYS A 175 -4.71 6.84 4.13
N ILE A 176 -5.67 7.35 4.88
CA ILE A 176 -6.13 8.73 4.80
C ILE A 176 -4.95 9.64 5.18
N GLY A 177 -4.61 10.59 4.30
CA GLY A 177 -3.43 11.43 4.48
C GLY A 177 -2.10 10.71 4.23
N CYS A 178 -2.07 9.77 3.27
CA CYS A 178 -0.83 9.09 2.89
C CYS A 178 0.27 10.09 2.54
N VAL A 179 1.41 10.01 3.25
CA VAL A 179 2.54 10.94 3.13
C VAL A 179 3.28 10.87 1.78
N LYS A 180 2.88 9.97 0.91
CA LYS A 180 3.37 9.87 -0.46
C LYS A 180 2.58 10.77 -1.43
N GLY A 181 1.42 11.31 -0.99
CA GLY A 181 0.58 12.20 -1.79
C GLY A 181 1.23 13.56 -2.01
N GLY A 182 0.88 14.20 -3.12
CA GLY A 182 1.30 15.56 -3.44
C GLY A 182 0.28 16.60 -2.94
N GLU A 183 0.49 17.85 -3.32
CA GLU A 183 -0.34 18.97 -2.86
C GLU A 183 -1.83 18.82 -3.24
N GLY A 184 -2.11 18.34 -4.47
CA GLY A 184 -3.49 18.17 -4.94
C GLY A 184 -4.23 17.10 -4.14
N TYR A 185 -3.57 16.02 -3.77
CA TYR A 185 -4.09 15.00 -2.89
C TYR A 185 -4.36 15.55 -1.48
N PHE A 186 -3.43 16.31 -0.89
CA PHE A 186 -3.63 16.86 0.45
C PHE A 186 -4.71 17.94 0.50
N ARG A 187 -4.97 18.66 -0.60
CA ARG A 187 -6.15 19.52 -0.71
C ARG A 187 -7.44 18.70 -0.68
N ALA A 188 -7.47 17.55 -1.36
CA ALA A 188 -8.60 16.63 -1.27
C ALA A 188 -8.78 16.06 0.15
N ILE A 189 -7.71 15.68 0.83
CA ILE A 189 -7.79 15.21 2.23
C ILE A 189 -8.29 16.33 3.15
N ARG A 190 -7.89 17.57 2.94
CA ARG A 190 -8.39 18.72 3.72
C ARG A 190 -9.90 18.92 3.58
N GLU A 191 -10.44 18.67 2.38
CA GLU A 191 -11.89 18.76 2.12
C GLU A 191 -12.67 17.55 2.67
N ASP A 192 -12.22 16.35 2.36
CA ASP A 192 -12.97 15.11 2.61
C ASP A 192 -12.76 14.56 4.03
N PHE A 193 -11.60 14.82 4.64
CA PHE A 193 -11.16 14.29 5.93
C PHE A 193 -10.44 15.35 6.76
N PRO A 194 -11.12 16.44 7.15
CA PRO A 194 -10.50 17.60 7.82
C PRO A 194 -9.83 17.24 9.16
N GLU A 195 -10.39 16.30 9.91
CA GLU A 195 -9.82 15.87 11.19
C GLU A 195 -8.49 15.15 11.00
N GLN A 196 -8.38 14.26 10.01
CA GLN A 196 -7.15 13.54 9.70
C GLN A 196 -6.10 14.49 9.11
N PHE A 197 -6.53 15.47 8.30
CA PHE A 197 -5.65 16.52 7.81
C PHE A 197 -5.06 17.35 8.96
N GLU A 198 -5.90 17.78 9.90
CA GLU A 198 -5.47 18.56 11.06
C GLU A 198 -4.53 17.76 11.98
N SER A 199 -4.82 16.46 12.18
CA SER A 199 -3.93 15.56 12.92
C SER A 199 -2.53 15.51 12.31
N LEU A 200 -2.40 15.48 10.97
CA LEU A 200 -1.11 15.53 10.28
C LEU A 200 -0.43 16.90 10.41
N CYS A 201 -1.19 17.99 10.40
CA CYS A 201 -0.67 19.32 10.66
C CYS A 201 -0.03 19.40 12.07
N HIS A 202 -0.77 18.96 13.07
CA HIS A 202 -0.24 18.89 14.47
C HIS A 202 1.01 18.04 14.59
N LEU A 203 1.04 16.91 13.87
CA LEU A 203 2.23 16.05 13.85
C LEU A 203 3.44 16.78 13.25
N GLN A 204 3.24 17.52 12.16
CA GLN A 204 4.31 18.32 11.54
C GLN A 204 4.77 19.47 12.44
N ASP A 205 3.86 20.12 13.16
CA ASP A 205 4.20 21.16 14.15
C ASP A 205 5.08 20.57 15.27
N LEU A 206 4.74 19.37 15.76
CA LEU A 206 5.51 18.67 16.78
C LEU A 206 6.91 18.26 16.31
N LEU A 207 7.02 17.79 15.07
CA LEU A 207 8.28 17.26 14.53
C LEU A 207 9.18 18.34 13.90
N GLY A 208 8.60 19.48 13.54
CA GLY A 208 9.30 20.61 12.94
C GLY A 208 9.59 20.47 11.44
N PRO A 209 10.37 21.40 10.85
CA PRO A 209 10.55 21.55 9.40
C PRO A 209 11.08 20.32 8.67
N GLY A 210 11.81 19.44 9.36
CA GLY A 210 12.30 18.16 8.80
C GLY A 210 11.18 17.21 8.36
N SER A 211 9.99 17.36 8.95
CA SER A 211 8.81 16.53 8.66
C SER A 211 7.92 17.06 7.52
N TYR A 212 8.18 18.27 7.03
CA TYR A 212 7.36 18.89 6.00
C TYR A 212 7.46 18.13 4.68
N LEU A 213 6.32 17.85 4.06
CA LEU A 213 6.21 16.96 2.89
C LEU A 213 6.46 17.66 1.57
N HIS A 214 6.11 18.95 1.48
CA HIS A 214 6.12 19.70 0.23
C HIS A 214 7.20 20.77 0.22
N ARG A 215 7.59 21.16 -1.00
CA ARG A 215 8.55 22.23 -1.22
C ARG A 215 7.95 23.32 -2.11
N ASN A 216 8.23 24.55 -1.77
CA ASN A 216 7.97 25.67 -2.68
C ASN A 216 8.82 25.48 -3.94
N ARG A 217 8.19 25.58 -5.10
CA ARG A 217 8.86 25.34 -6.39
C ARG A 217 9.88 26.41 -6.77
N ILE A 218 9.76 27.60 -6.18
CA ILE A 218 10.63 28.75 -6.47
C ILE A 218 11.81 28.78 -5.48
N THR A 219 11.50 28.76 -4.17
CA THR A 219 12.51 28.87 -3.12
C THR A 219 13.15 27.53 -2.74
N ASN A 220 12.55 26.41 -3.16
CA ASN A 220 12.90 25.05 -2.76
C ASN A 220 12.81 24.79 -1.24
N GLU A 221 12.27 25.73 -0.48
CA GLU A 221 12.06 25.59 0.97
C GLU A 221 10.89 24.65 1.24
N ARG A 222 11.03 23.84 2.29
CA ARG A 222 9.94 22.98 2.76
C ARG A 222 8.90 23.81 3.48
N PHE A 223 7.61 23.45 3.31
CA PHE A 223 6.52 24.09 4.02
C PHE A 223 5.57 23.05 4.65
N SER A 224 4.97 23.45 5.78
CA SER A 224 4.00 22.66 6.52
C SER A 224 2.67 22.54 5.75
N LEU A 225 1.93 21.46 6.00
CA LEU A 225 0.55 21.30 5.52
C LEU A 225 -0.36 22.44 5.95
N ARG A 226 -0.10 23.10 7.09
CA ARG A 226 -0.83 24.33 7.48
C ARG A 226 -0.70 25.46 6.46
N ASN A 227 0.42 25.53 5.78
CA ASN A 227 0.71 26.52 4.75
C ASN A 227 0.36 26.02 3.33
N LEU A 228 -0.41 24.93 3.23
CA LEU A 228 -0.88 24.42 1.95
C LEU A 228 -1.89 25.40 1.36
N GLY A 229 -1.44 26.17 0.39
CA GLY A 229 -2.26 27.16 -0.31
C GLY A 229 -3.37 26.53 -1.15
N ASP A 230 -4.22 27.37 -1.69
CA ASP A 230 -5.27 26.97 -2.61
C ASP A 230 -4.71 26.48 -3.94
N GLY A 231 -5.50 25.71 -4.67
CA GLY A 231 -5.10 25.11 -5.93
C GLY A 231 -5.92 23.89 -6.30
N PRO A 232 -5.55 23.20 -7.38
CA PRO A 232 -6.31 22.04 -7.85
C PRO A 232 -6.42 20.94 -6.79
N VAL A 233 -7.64 20.49 -6.54
CA VAL A 233 -7.97 19.31 -5.74
C VAL A 233 -7.86 18.09 -6.65
N ARG A 234 -7.08 17.08 -6.25
CA ARG A 234 -6.81 15.89 -7.08
C ARG A 234 -6.99 14.62 -6.27
N ARG A 235 -8.23 14.13 -6.18
CA ARG A 235 -8.52 12.82 -5.55
C ARG A 235 -7.89 11.66 -6.31
N ASN A 236 -7.86 11.74 -7.64
CA ASN A 236 -7.28 10.73 -8.53
C ASN A 236 -5.76 10.88 -8.74
N GLU A 237 -5.07 11.61 -7.88
CA GLU A 237 -3.62 11.70 -7.94
C GLU A 237 -2.99 10.31 -7.78
N LYS A 238 -2.12 9.93 -8.70
CA LYS A 238 -1.42 8.65 -8.65
C LYS A 238 -0.42 8.66 -7.50
N ILE A 239 -0.77 7.98 -6.42
CA ILE A 239 0.11 7.78 -5.27
C ILE A 239 0.70 6.38 -5.38
N PRO A 240 2.04 6.22 -5.27
CA PRO A 240 2.65 4.90 -5.27
C PRO A 240 2.00 4.00 -4.22
N THR A 241 1.57 2.81 -4.63
CA THR A 241 1.00 1.83 -3.69
C THR A 241 2.03 1.49 -2.62
N CYS A 242 1.59 1.37 -1.39
CA CYS A 242 2.40 0.86 -0.30
C CYS A 242 2.46 -0.68 -0.40
N SER A 243 3.10 -1.21 -1.46
CA SER A 243 3.45 -2.62 -1.46
C SER A 243 4.61 -2.85 -0.50
N PHE A 244 4.66 -4.03 0.11
CA PHE A 244 5.72 -4.42 1.03
C PHE A 244 7.14 -4.32 0.44
N PHE A 245 7.26 -4.19 -0.87
CA PHE A 245 8.51 -4.27 -1.62
C PHE A 245 8.99 -2.94 -2.24
N CYS A 246 8.27 -1.84 -2.06
CA CYS A 246 8.72 -0.53 -2.59
C CYS A 246 10.08 -0.09 -2.04
N GLU A 247 10.50 -0.58 -0.87
CA GLU A 247 11.73 -0.16 -0.19
C GLU A 247 12.91 -1.13 -0.33
N ILE A 248 12.72 -2.33 -0.90
CA ILE A 248 13.88 -3.20 -1.20
C ILE A 248 14.81 -2.51 -2.19
N ALA A 249 14.26 -1.67 -3.06
CA ALA A 249 15.01 -0.82 -3.97
C ALA A 249 15.76 0.33 -3.27
N GLU A 250 15.30 0.76 -2.10
CA GLU A 250 15.86 1.90 -1.39
C GLU A 250 16.89 1.49 -0.34
N ALA A 251 16.73 0.31 0.29
CA ALA A 251 17.65 -0.19 1.32
C ALA A 251 19.01 -0.64 0.75
N ASP A 252 19.05 -1.11 -0.51
CA ASP A 252 20.29 -1.58 -1.13
C ASP A 252 21.20 -0.43 -1.59
N ILE A 253 20.64 0.78 -1.79
CA ILE A 253 21.44 1.98 -2.06
C ILE A 253 22.23 2.39 -0.81
N VAL A 254 21.69 2.16 0.39
CA VAL A 254 22.35 2.50 1.66
C VAL A 254 23.43 1.51 2.05
N ALA A 255 23.25 0.23 1.69
CA ALA A 255 24.26 -0.80 1.97
C ALA A 255 25.48 -0.74 1.02
N SER A 256 25.37 0.04 -0.07
CA SER A 256 26.43 0.24 -1.07
C SER A 256 27.16 1.60 -0.96
N MET A 257 26.80 2.42 0.02
CA MET A 257 27.49 3.67 0.42
C MET A 257 28.27 3.48 1.72
#